data_9c8ef15f4cc9c521aa01aa61354158e8
#
_entry.id   9c8ef15f4cc9c521aa01aa61354158e8
#
_cell.length_a   1.000
_cell.length_b   1.000
_cell.length_c   1.000
_cell.angle_alpha   90.00
_cell.angle_beta   90.00
_cell.angle_gamma   90.00
#
_symmetry.space_group_name_H-M   'P 1'
#
loop_
_entity.id
_entity.type
_entity.pdbx_description
1 polymer ?
#
loop_
_entity_poly.entity_id
_entity_poly.type
_entity_poly.pdbx_seq_one_letter_code
_entity_poly.pdbx_strand_id
1 'polypeptide(L)'
;PALWATARRAFMGLALALGVGSVLGLLAGLSVTASVLSRPLVTVLLGTPPIAWLVLAMLWFGMSDGTPVFTVFIACFPVVFASALQGTRTLDLQLRDMARAYRLPLGMALREVYGPHVLSYLFPAWVTALGSAWKVAVMAELLASTDGVGAALAASRSQLDTATTLGWISAVVGCLLVVEYGFLEPLKREVERWREAPR
;
A
#
# COMPACT_ATOMS: atom_id res chain seq x y z
N PRO A 1 1.00 10.30 22.20
CA PRO A 1 0.70 8.86 22.22
C PRO A 1 -0.28 8.47 21.12
N ALA A 2 -1.37 9.21 20.86
CA ALA A 2 -2.38 8.88 19.85
C ALA A 2 -1.78 8.76 18.43
N LEU A 3 -1.00 9.75 17.97
CA LEU A 3 -0.32 9.73 16.68
C LEU A 3 0.60 8.51 16.50
N TRP A 4 1.28 8.10 17.57
CA TRP A 4 2.17 6.94 17.52
C TRP A 4 1.39 5.62 17.35
N ALA A 5 0.24 5.49 18.03
CA ALA A 5 -0.61 4.30 17.89
C ALA A 5 -1.11 4.18 16.45
N THR A 6 -1.65 5.26 15.89
CA THR A 6 -2.10 5.31 14.48
C THR A 6 -0.97 5.02 13.50
N ALA A 7 0.20 5.66 13.68
CA ALA A 7 1.36 5.44 12.80
C ALA A 7 1.84 3.98 12.84
N ARG A 8 1.93 3.37 14.02
CA ARG A 8 2.31 1.97 14.19
C ARG A 8 1.35 1.04 13.45
N ARG A 9 0.03 1.20 13.63
CA ARG A 9 -1.01 0.39 12.96
C ARG A 9 -0.98 0.56 11.45
N ALA A 10 -0.90 1.80 10.97
CA ALA A 10 -0.77 2.11 9.55
C ALA A 10 0.47 1.46 8.95
N PHE A 11 1.62 1.57 9.63
CA PHE A 11 2.88 0.99 9.16
C PHE A 11 2.85 -0.54 9.16
N MET A 12 2.30 -1.17 10.20
CA MET A 12 2.19 -2.64 10.26
C MET A 12 1.31 -3.19 9.14
N GLY A 13 0.12 -2.61 8.94
CA GLY A 13 -0.77 -3.00 7.85
C GLY A 13 -0.16 -2.78 6.47
N LEU A 14 0.51 -1.63 6.28
CA LEU A 14 1.24 -1.31 5.06
C LEU A 14 2.40 -2.29 4.81
N ALA A 15 3.25 -2.55 5.80
CA ALA A 15 4.39 -3.46 5.66
C ALA A 15 3.93 -4.88 5.25
N LEU A 16 2.84 -5.36 5.84
CA LEU A 16 2.21 -6.62 5.43
C LEU A 16 1.72 -6.57 3.99
N ALA A 17 1.06 -5.47 3.58
CA ALA A 17 0.56 -5.31 2.21
C ALA A 17 1.70 -5.24 1.19
N LEU A 18 2.77 -4.49 1.49
CA LEU A 18 3.96 -4.40 0.64
C LEU A 18 4.66 -5.76 0.52
N GLY A 19 4.89 -6.45 1.63
CA GLY A 19 5.58 -7.74 1.64
C GLY A 19 4.77 -8.82 0.94
N VAL A 20 3.57 -9.10 1.44
CA VAL A 20 2.71 -10.17 0.92
C VAL A 20 2.23 -9.86 -0.51
N GLY A 21 1.83 -8.62 -0.77
CA GLY A 21 1.37 -8.19 -2.10
C GLY A 21 2.46 -8.28 -3.16
N SER A 22 3.69 -7.82 -2.84
CA SER A 22 4.82 -7.94 -3.77
C SER A 22 5.18 -9.40 -4.05
N VAL A 23 5.34 -10.21 -3.01
CA VAL A 23 5.74 -11.62 -3.17
C VAL A 23 4.68 -12.41 -3.94
N LEU A 24 3.42 -12.34 -3.53
CA LEU A 24 2.34 -13.06 -4.21
C LEU A 24 2.09 -12.56 -5.63
N GLY A 25 2.19 -11.25 -5.86
CA GLY A 25 2.05 -10.65 -7.19
C GLY A 25 3.16 -11.08 -8.15
N LEU A 26 4.41 -11.11 -7.68
CA LEU A 26 5.55 -11.63 -8.45
C LEU A 26 5.36 -13.10 -8.79
N LEU A 27 5.00 -13.94 -7.82
CA LEU A 27 4.77 -15.37 -8.04
C LEU A 27 3.60 -15.61 -9.01
N ALA A 28 2.50 -14.88 -8.87
CA ALA A 28 1.36 -14.96 -9.77
C ALA A 28 1.72 -14.50 -11.20
N GLY A 29 2.62 -13.52 -11.34
CA GLY A 29 3.10 -13.04 -12.64
C GLY A 29 3.93 -14.08 -13.42
N LEU A 30 4.58 -15.02 -12.74
CA LEU A 30 5.36 -16.09 -13.37
C LEU A 30 4.47 -17.14 -14.05
N SER A 31 3.20 -17.26 -13.67
CA SER A 31 2.25 -18.23 -14.22
C SER A 31 1.12 -17.53 -14.96
N VAL A 32 0.88 -17.93 -16.21
CA VAL A 32 -0.25 -17.42 -17.02
C VAL A 32 -1.58 -17.73 -16.33
N THR A 33 -1.75 -18.95 -15.85
CA THR A 33 -2.97 -19.42 -15.20
C THR A 33 -3.24 -18.64 -13.90
N ALA A 34 -2.22 -18.50 -13.04
CA ALA A 34 -2.35 -17.74 -11.80
C ALA A 34 -2.70 -16.27 -12.05
N SER A 35 -2.10 -15.67 -13.06
CA SER A 35 -2.37 -14.30 -13.47
C SER A 35 -3.81 -14.10 -13.98
N VAL A 36 -4.33 -15.03 -14.77
CA VAL A 36 -5.73 -14.95 -15.26
C VAL A 36 -6.70 -15.15 -14.11
N LEU A 37 -6.43 -16.12 -13.25
CA LEU A 37 -7.30 -16.46 -12.11
C LEU A 37 -7.32 -15.37 -11.04
N SER A 38 -6.23 -14.64 -10.85
CA SER A 38 -6.15 -13.54 -9.87
C SER A 38 -6.87 -12.27 -10.31
N ARG A 39 -7.13 -12.06 -11.60
CA ARG A 39 -7.80 -10.84 -12.11
C ARG A 39 -9.15 -10.55 -11.45
N PRO A 40 -10.13 -11.49 -11.43
CA PRO A 40 -11.43 -11.24 -10.82
C PRO A 40 -11.29 -10.96 -9.31
N LEU A 41 -10.37 -11.66 -8.63
CA LEU A 41 -10.11 -11.44 -7.21
C LEU A 41 -9.62 -10.00 -6.94
N VAL A 42 -8.63 -9.56 -7.71
CA VAL A 42 -8.10 -8.18 -7.60
C VAL A 42 -9.18 -7.15 -7.92
N THR A 43 -10.01 -7.41 -8.93
CA THR A 43 -11.11 -6.50 -9.30
C THR A 43 -12.11 -6.35 -8.15
N VAL A 44 -12.50 -7.46 -7.50
CA VAL A 44 -13.40 -7.43 -6.33
C VAL A 44 -12.76 -6.66 -5.18
N LEU A 45 -11.49 -6.94 -4.86
CA LEU A 45 -10.78 -6.27 -3.77
C LEU A 45 -10.65 -4.77 -3.98
N LEU A 46 -10.34 -4.33 -5.21
CA LEU A 46 -10.23 -2.91 -5.57
C LEU A 46 -11.61 -2.22 -5.64
N GLY A 47 -12.63 -2.94 -6.08
CA GLY A 47 -14.00 -2.41 -6.18
C GLY A 47 -14.74 -2.31 -4.85
N THR A 48 -14.28 -3.05 -3.82
CA THR A 48 -14.91 -3.03 -2.49
C THR A 48 -14.39 -1.86 -1.67
N PRO A 49 -15.28 -0.97 -1.17
CA PRO A 49 -14.87 0.15 -0.32
C PRO A 49 -14.16 -0.34 0.95
N PRO A 50 -13.09 0.34 1.43
CA PRO A 50 -12.36 -0.04 2.63
C PRO A 50 -13.23 -0.19 3.88
N ILE A 51 -14.34 0.57 3.97
CA ILE A 51 -15.27 0.50 5.08
C ILE A 51 -16.00 -0.86 5.17
N ALA A 52 -16.25 -1.53 4.04
CA ALA A 52 -16.84 -2.86 4.05
C ALA A 52 -15.89 -3.90 4.66
N TRP A 53 -14.60 -3.79 4.34
CA TRP A 53 -13.56 -4.62 4.95
C TRP A 53 -13.37 -4.32 6.43
N LEU A 54 -13.54 -3.06 6.84
CA LEU A 54 -13.50 -2.67 8.23
C LEU A 54 -14.61 -3.35 9.05
N VAL A 55 -15.85 -3.36 8.54
CA VAL A 55 -16.97 -4.02 9.22
C VAL A 55 -16.69 -5.52 9.39
N LEU A 56 -16.15 -6.16 8.35
CA LEU A 56 -15.76 -7.57 8.42
C LEU A 56 -14.63 -7.80 9.42
N ALA A 57 -13.62 -6.92 9.44
CA ALA A 57 -12.53 -6.97 10.40
C ALA A 57 -13.02 -6.84 11.84
N MET A 58 -14.00 -5.97 12.10
CA MET A 58 -14.60 -5.84 13.42
C MET A 58 -15.30 -7.11 13.89
N LEU A 59 -15.90 -7.89 12.99
CA LEU A 59 -16.50 -9.18 13.32
C LEU A 59 -15.45 -10.23 13.71
N TRP A 60 -14.26 -10.17 13.11
CA TRP A 60 -13.21 -11.17 13.36
C TRP A 60 -12.28 -10.79 14.52
N PHE A 61 -11.91 -9.52 14.61
CA PHE A 61 -10.90 -9.01 15.57
C PHE A 61 -11.51 -8.17 16.69
N GLY A 62 -12.81 -7.82 16.60
CA GLY A 62 -13.43 -6.90 17.55
C GLY A 62 -12.82 -5.51 17.55
N MET A 63 -12.92 -4.82 18.69
CA MET A 63 -12.29 -3.51 18.91
C MET A 63 -10.83 -3.69 19.40
N SER A 64 -9.95 -4.11 18.51
CA SER A 64 -8.54 -4.38 18.80
C SER A 64 -7.63 -3.74 17.77
N ASP A 65 -6.30 -3.72 18.05
CA ASP A 65 -5.28 -3.27 17.09
C ASP A 65 -5.31 -4.04 15.77
N GLY A 66 -5.80 -5.27 15.80
CA GLY A 66 -5.91 -6.12 14.60
C GLY A 66 -6.87 -5.56 13.55
N THR A 67 -7.93 -4.89 13.95
CA THR A 67 -8.93 -4.34 13.04
C THR A 67 -8.37 -3.25 12.13
N PRO A 68 -7.74 -2.17 12.63
CA PRO A 68 -7.10 -1.18 11.76
C PRO A 68 -5.96 -1.76 10.92
N VAL A 69 -5.13 -2.64 11.47
CA VAL A 69 -4.01 -3.26 10.75
C VAL A 69 -4.51 -4.11 9.59
N PHE A 70 -5.51 -4.95 9.80
CA PHE A 70 -6.12 -5.76 8.73
C PHE A 70 -6.79 -4.88 7.67
N THR A 71 -7.51 -3.84 8.08
CA THR A 71 -8.19 -2.93 7.14
C THR A 71 -7.19 -2.21 6.24
N VAL A 72 -6.08 -1.72 6.78
CA VAL A 72 -4.99 -1.13 5.99
C VAL A 72 -4.37 -2.16 5.07
N PHE A 73 -4.08 -3.37 5.57
CA PHE A 73 -3.54 -4.46 4.77
C PHE A 73 -4.42 -4.74 3.55
N ILE A 74 -5.71 -5.02 3.74
CA ILE A 74 -6.60 -5.43 2.66
C ILE A 74 -6.88 -4.29 1.66
N ALA A 75 -6.86 -3.03 2.11
CA ALA A 75 -7.02 -1.87 1.23
C ALA A 75 -5.78 -1.61 0.34
N CYS A 76 -4.58 -1.85 0.86
CA CYS A 76 -3.32 -1.60 0.13
C CYS A 76 -2.85 -2.82 -0.68
N PHE A 77 -3.14 -4.03 -0.23
CA PHE A 77 -2.70 -5.28 -0.83
C PHE A 77 -3.00 -5.39 -2.35
N PRO A 78 -4.23 -5.15 -2.84
CA PRO A 78 -4.55 -5.41 -4.24
C PRO A 78 -3.81 -4.49 -5.21
N VAL A 79 -3.51 -3.25 -4.82
CA VAL A 79 -2.73 -2.31 -5.63
C VAL A 79 -1.30 -2.81 -5.78
N VAL A 80 -0.68 -3.22 -4.69
CA VAL A 80 0.70 -3.74 -4.68
C VAL A 80 0.79 -5.06 -5.45
N PHE A 81 -0.16 -5.97 -5.20
CA PHE A 81 -0.24 -7.26 -5.89
C PHE A 81 -0.39 -7.08 -7.41
N ALA A 82 -1.33 -6.23 -7.85
CA ALA A 82 -1.57 -6.00 -9.27
C ALA A 82 -0.35 -5.41 -9.97
N SER A 83 0.35 -4.48 -9.33
CA SER A 83 1.56 -3.86 -9.88
C SER A 83 2.73 -4.83 -9.94
N ALA A 84 2.92 -5.67 -8.93
CA ALA A 84 3.92 -6.72 -8.93
C ALA A 84 3.68 -7.75 -10.04
N LEU A 85 2.45 -8.18 -10.18
CA LEU A 85 2.01 -9.10 -11.24
C LEU A 85 2.25 -8.49 -12.63
N GLN A 86 1.89 -7.23 -12.82
CA GLN A 86 2.07 -6.53 -14.10
C GLN A 86 3.56 -6.36 -14.42
N GLY A 87 4.38 -5.94 -13.45
CA GLY A 87 5.82 -5.80 -13.63
C GLY A 87 6.49 -7.11 -14.05
N THR A 88 6.03 -8.26 -13.53
CA THR A 88 6.56 -9.56 -13.93
C THR A 88 6.12 -9.95 -15.35
N ARG A 89 4.92 -9.58 -15.77
CA ARG A 89 4.34 -9.98 -17.07
C ARG A 89 4.72 -9.09 -18.25
N THR A 90 5.05 -7.85 -17.99
CA THR A 90 5.38 -6.86 -19.04
C THR A 90 6.87 -6.77 -19.32
N LEU A 91 7.64 -7.77 -18.90
CA LEU A 91 9.07 -7.81 -19.21
C LEU A 91 9.30 -7.78 -20.71
N ASP A 92 10.10 -6.82 -21.16
CA ASP A 92 10.45 -6.67 -22.56
C ASP A 92 11.17 -7.94 -23.08
N LEU A 93 10.62 -8.51 -24.16
CA LEU A 93 11.17 -9.67 -24.82
C LEU A 93 12.60 -9.43 -25.32
N GLN A 94 12.91 -8.21 -25.76
CA GLN A 94 14.25 -7.83 -26.22
C GLN A 94 15.26 -7.88 -25.08
N LEU A 95 14.91 -7.39 -23.88
CA LEU A 95 15.77 -7.48 -22.70
C LEU A 95 16.01 -8.93 -22.29
N ARG A 96 14.98 -9.75 -22.36
CA ARG A 96 15.10 -11.19 -22.08
C ARG A 96 16.00 -11.89 -23.10
N ASP A 97 15.83 -11.60 -24.38
CA ASP A 97 16.61 -12.20 -25.45
C ASP A 97 18.06 -11.71 -25.42
N MET A 98 18.30 -10.46 -25.09
CA MET A 98 19.64 -9.92 -24.79
C MET A 98 20.30 -10.68 -23.64
N ALA A 99 19.62 -10.84 -22.51
CA ALA A 99 20.17 -11.57 -21.35
C ALA A 99 20.53 -13.02 -21.72
N ARG A 100 19.75 -13.66 -22.58
CA ARG A 100 20.02 -15.04 -23.10
C ARG A 100 21.19 -15.05 -24.08
N ALA A 101 21.25 -14.11 -25.02
CA ALA A 101 22.32 -14.01 -26.02
C ALA A 101 23.69 -13.82 -25.35
N TYR A 102 23.75 -12.99 -24.30
CA TYR A 102 24.97 -12.79 -23.52
C TYR A 102 25.21 -13.88 -22.46
N ARG A 103 24.34 -14.89 -22.36
CA ARG A 103 24.41 -15.98 -21.36
C ARG A 103 24.62 -15.48 -19.94
N LEU A 104 23.90 -14.40 -19.58
CA LEU A 104 24.03 -13.82 -18.25
C LEU A 104 23.68 -14.85 -17.17
N PRO A 105 24.48 -14.96 -16.11
CA PRO A 105 24.14 -15.81 -14.97
C PRO A 105 22.85 -15.30 -14.33
N LEU A 106 22.00 -16.20 -13.82
CA LEU A 106 20.67 -15.89 -13.28
C LEU A 106 20.71 -14.75 -12.25
N GLY A 107 21.71 -14.72 -11.37
CA GLY A 107 21.86 -13.66 -10.37
C GLY A 107 22.06 -12.28 -10.99
N MET A 108 22.87 -12.18 -12.05
CA MET A 108 23.10 -10.93 -12.77
C MET A 108 21.87 -10.52 -13.58
N ALA A 109 21.22 -11.45 -14.26
CA ALA A 109 19.97 -11.19 -14.97
C ALA A 109 18.87 -10.68 -14.04
N LEU A 110 18.71 -11.28 -12.85
CA LEU A 110 17.77 -10.82 -11.83
C LEU A 110 18.10 -9.43 -11.30
N ARG A 111 19.36 -9.13 -11.09
CA ARG A 111 19.78 -7.85 -10.50
C ARG A 111 19.79 -6.70 -11.50
N GLU A 112 20.24 -6.93 -12.73
CA GLU A 112 20.51 -5.87 -13.72
C GLU A 112 19.37 -5.72 -14.75
N VAL A 113 18.57 -6.77 -14.96
CA VAL A 113 17.51 -6.76 -15.99
C VAL A 113 16.12 -6.84 -15.35
N TYR A 114 15.83 -7.94 -14.64
CA TYR A 114 14.49 -8.20 -14.11
C TYR A 114 14.14 -7.31 -12.91
N GLY A 115 15.09 -7.13 -11.99
CA GLY A 115 14.88 -6.36 -10.76
C GLY A 115 14.50 -4.90 -11.02
N PRO A 116 15.30 -4.13 -11.77
CA PRO A 116 14.99 -2.75 -12.10
C PRO A 116 13.66 -2.59 -12.83
N HIS A 117 13.36 -3.51 -13.77
CA HIS A 117 12.09 -3.50 -14.49
C HIS A 117 10.90 -3.70 -13.55
N VAL A 118 10.91 -4.73 -12.72
CA VAL A 118 9.83 -4.99 -11.76
C VAL A 118 9.71 -3.85 -10.75
N LEU A 119 10.82 -3.31 -10.28
CA LEU A 119 10.85 -2.22 -9.33
C LEU A 119 10.20 -0.95 -9.88
N SER A 120 10.32 -0.68 -11.19
CA SER A 120 9.66 0.45 -11.85
C SER A 120 8.13 0.40 -11.80
N TYR A 121 7.54 -0.79 -11.64
CA TYR A 121 6.10 -1.00 -11.41
C TYR A 121 5.75 -1.01 -9.92
N LEU A 122 6.56 -1.67 -9.10
CA LEU A 122 6.31 -1.80 -7.67
C LEU A 122 6.42 -0.47 -6.93
N PHE A 123 7.42 0.33 -7.28
CA PHE A 123 7.69 1.54 -6.54
C PHE A 123 6.54 2.56 -6.56
N PRO A 124 5.92 2.90 -7.71
CA PRO A 124 4.74 3.76 -7.73
C PRO A 124 3.55 3.19 -6.92
N ALA A 125 3.40 1.86 -6.93
CA ALA A 125 2.37 1.18 -6.15
C ALA A 125 2.62 1.30 -4.64
N TRP A 126 3.87 1.15 -4.19
CA TRP A 126 4.25 1.34 -2.79
C TRP A 126 3.99 2.76 -2.31
N VAL A 127 4.33 3.76 -3.13
CA VAL A 127 4.06 5.17 -2.86
C VAL A 127 2.55 5.43 -2.73
N THR A 128 1.75 4.88 -3.65
CA THR A 128 0.29 4.99 -3.60
C THR A 128 -0.31 4.30 -2.37
N ALA A 129 0.19 3.11 -2.03
CA ALA A 129 -0.22 2.37 -0.85
C ALA A 129 0.11 3.13 0.44
N LEU A 130 1.30 3.75 0.54
CA LEU A 130 1.71 4.55 1.69
C LEU A 130 0.77 5.74 1.90
N GLY A 131 0.45 6.49 0.84
CA GLY A 131 -0.49 7.61 0.91
C GLY A 131 -1.92 7.19 1.31
N SER A 132 -2.33 5.96 0.97
CA SER A 132 -3.63 5.42 1.33
C SER A 132 -3.68 4.84 2.74
N ALA A 133 -2.59 4.23 3.21
CA ALA A 133 -2.53 3.53 4.49
C ALA A 133 -2.90 4.41 5.68
N TRP A 134 -2.39 5.65 5.71
CA TRP A 134 -2.70 6.62 6.76
C TRP A 134 -4.19 6.95 6.82
N LYS A 135 -4.80 7.24 5.68
CA LYS A 135 -6.23 7.60 5.59
C LYS A 135 -7.12 6.45 6.06
N VAL A 136 -6.79 5.23 5.62
CA VAL A 136 -7.53 4.01 6.00
C VAL A 136 -7.35 3.70 7.48
N ALA A 137 -6.15 3.88 8.05
CA ALA A 137 -5.90 3.67 9.47
C ALA A 137 -6.75 4.59 10.34
N VAL A 138 -6.74 5.89 10.04
CA VAL A 138 -7.55 6.88 10.79
C VAL A 138 -9.05 6.56 10.67
N MET A 139 -9.52 6.19 9.47
CA MET A 139 -10.91 5.79 9.26
C MET A 139 -11.27 4.54 10.08
N ALA A 140 -10.39 3.56 10.11
CA ALA A 140 -10.62 2.34 10.88
C ALA A 140 -10.62 2.60 12.39
N GLU A 141 -9.73 3.44 12.89
CA GLU A 141 -9.69 3.84 14.30
C GLU A 141 -10.93 4.62 14.73
N LEU A 142 -11.48 5.44 13.85
CA LEU A 142 -12.69 6.23 14.13
C LEU A 142 -13.88 5.33 14.54
N LEU A 143 -13.94 4.12 14.01
CA LEU A 143 -15.08 3.22 14.19
C LEU A 143 -14.75 2.01 15.09
N ALA A 144 -13.49 1.62 15.20
CA ALA A 144 -13.11 0.32 15.74
C ALA A 144 -11.98 0.36 16.77
N SER A 145 -11.59 1.54 17.26
CA SER A 145 -10.52 1.67 18.26
C SER A 145 -10.93 2.52 19.45
N THR A 146 -10.31 2.22 20.59
CA THR A 146 -10.44 3.00 21.83
C THR A 146 -9.32 4.02 22.01
N ASP A 147 -8.25 3.93 21.21
CA ASP A 147 -7.09 4.82 21.21
C ASP A 147 -6.64 5.13 19.78
N GLY A 148 -5.78 6.13 19.64
CA GLY A 148 -5.35 6.64 18.35
C GLY A 148 -6.02 7.95 17.96
N VAL A 149 -5.63 8.50 16.81
CA VAL A 149 -6.15 9.80 16.33
C VAL A 149 -7.62 9.68 15.92
N GLY A 150 -7.98 8.57 15.27
CA GLY A 150 -9.37 8.31 14.87
C GLY A 150 -10.29 8.15 16.08
N ALA A 151 -9.86 7.48 17.13
CA ALA A 151 -10.61 7.33 18.37
C ALA A 151 -10.77 8.68 19.10
N ALA A 152 -9.73 9.51 19.15
CA ALA A 152 -9.81 10.85 19.72
C ALA A 152 -10.81 11.74 18.95
N LEU A 153 -10.82 11.62 17.61
CA LEU A 153 -11.79 12.30 16.76
C LEU A 153 -13.22 11.81 17.03
N ALA A 154 -13.42 10.49 17.23
CA ALA A 154 -14.70 9.92 17.59
C ALA A 154 -15.21 10.43 18.94
N ALA A 155 -14.31 10.50 19.93
CA ALA A 155 -14.63 10.99 21.28
C ALA A 155 -15.05 12.48 21.26
N SER A 156 -14.30 13.35 20.59
CA SER A 156 -14.64 14.78 20.47
C SER A 156 -15.98 14.99 19.74
N ARG A 157 -16.24 14.19 18.70
CA ARG A 157 -17.53 14.20 18.00
C ARG A 157 -18.69 13.81 18.92
N SER A 158 -18.52 12.78 19.74
CA SER A 158 -19.57 12.31 20.65
C SER A 158 -19.91 13.34 21.75
N GLN A 159 -18.93 14.17 22.11
CA GLN A 159 -19.10 15.27 23.07
C GLN A 159 -19.64 16.56 22.43
N LEU A 160 -19.88 16.56 21.10
CA LEU A 160 -20.28 17.74 20.32
C LEU A 160 -19.31 18.93 20.45
N ASP A 161 -18.06 18.65 20.81
CA ASP A 161 -17.00 19.66 20.90
C ASP A 161 -16.42 19.93 19.51
N THR A 162 -16.99 20.90 18.85
CA THR A 162 -16.61 21.31 17.49
C THR A 162 -15.18 21.83 17.44
N ALA A 163 -14.73 22.56 18.47
CA ALA A 163 -13.38 23.12 18.48
C ALA A 163 -12.31 22.04 18.53
N THR A 164 -12.46 21.08 19.46
CA THR A 164 -11.55 19.93 19.57
C THR A 164 -11.62 19.03 18.34
N THR A 165 -12.81 18.82 17.76
CA THR A 165 -12.97 18.04 16.51
C THR A 165 -12.22 18.68 15.36
N LEU A 166 -12.34 19.99 15.15
CA LEU A 166 -11.58 20.72 14.12
C LEU A 166 -10.06 20.67 14.38
N GLY A 167 -9.67 20.74 15.65
CA GLY A 167 -8.26 20.58 16.05
C GLY A 167 -7.70 19.22 15.62
N TRP A 168 -8.41 18.13 15.88
CA TRP A 168 -8.00 16.78 15.46
C TRP A 168 -7.99 16.61 13.93
N ILE A 169 -9.00 17.15 13.22
CA ILE A 169 -9.01 17.14 11.75
C ILE A 169 -7.78 17.88 11.21
N SER A 170 -7.47 19.06 11.75
CA SER A 170 -6.29 19.82 11.35
C SER A 170 -4.99 19.06 11.63
N ALA A 171 -4.90 18.35 12.76
CA ALA A 171 -3.76 17.49 13.08
C ALA A 171 -3.61 16.32 12.10
N VAL A 172 -4.73 15.66 11.73
CA VAL A 172 -4.72 14.56 10.73
C VAL A 172 -4.26 15.08 9.38
N VAL A 173 -4.79 16.24 8.93
CA VAL A 173 -4.38 16.86 7.67
C VAL A 173 -2.92 17.29 7.73
N GLY A 174 -2.48 17.90 8.81
CA GLY A 174 -1.06 18.25 9.01
C GLY A 174 -0.13 17.05 8.91
N CYS A 175 -0.45 15.95 9.58
CA CYS A 175 0.30 14.70 9.47
C CYS A 175 0.29 14.13 8.05
N LEU A 176 -0.85 14.19 7.35
CA LEU A 176 -0.95 13.77 5.97
C LEU A 176 -0.02 14.60 5.07
N LEU A 177 -0.01 15.93 5.23
CA LEU A 177 0.86 16.82 4.48
C LEU A 177 2.35 16.53 4.76
N VAL A 178 2.72 16.28 6.02
CA VAL A 178 4.09 15.89 6.38
C VAL A 178 4.49 14.57 5.71
N VAL A 179 3.62 13.58 5.68
CA VAL A 179 3.87 12.31 5.00
C VAL A 179 3.95 12.50 3.48
N GLU A 180 3.01 13.23 2.89
CA GLU A 180 2.95 13.48 1.45
C GLU A 180 4.17 14.28 0.97
N TYR A 181 4.44 15.44 1.55
CA TYR A 181 5.53 16.32 1.11
C TYR A 181 6.90 15.94 1.68
N GLY A 182 6.93 15.32 2.88
CA GLY A 182 8.19 14.91 3.53
C GLY A 182 8.74 13.59 3.00
N PHE A 183 7.88 12.65 2.65
CA PHE A 183 8.30 11.30 2.23
C PHE A 183 7.88 10.96 0.81
N LEU A 184 6.63 11.22 0.41
CA LEU A 184 6.11 10.77 -0.87
C LEU A 184 6.61 11.62 -2.04
N GLU A 185 6.62 12.93 -1.90
CA GLU A 185 7.05 13.84 -2.97
C GLU A 185 8.53 13.66 -3.36
N PRO A 186 9.50 13.62 -2.41
CA PRO A 186 10.89 13.36 -2.79
C PRO A 186 11.08 11.97 -3.40
N LEU A 187 10.30 10.98 -2.92
CA LEU A 187 10.34 9.62 -3.45
C LEU A 187 9.80 9.57 -4.89
N LYS A 188 8.70 10.25 -5.18
CA LYS A 188 8.12 10.37 -6.54
C LYS A 188 9.11 11.03 -7.51
N ARG A 189 9.70 12.15 -7.10
CA ARG A 189 10.67 12.89 -7.93
C ARG A 189 11.90 12.05 -8.28
N GLU A 190 12.40 11.24 -7.33
CA GLU A 190 13.54 10.36 -7.59
C GLU A 190 13.20 9.30 -8.64
N VAL A 191 12.01 8.71 -8.58
CA VAL A 191 11.56 7.71 -9.57
C VAL A 191 11.29 8.32 -10.94
N GLU A 192 10.72 9.51 -10.99
CA GLU A 192 10.50 10.23 -12.25
C GLU A 192 11.83 10.55 -12.94
N ARG A 193 12.86 10.96 -12.19
CA ARG A 193 14.22 11.15 -12.71
C ARG A 193 14.79 9.91 -13.37
N TRP A 194 14.55 8.72 -12.80
CA TRP A 194 15.00 7.44 -13.37
C TRP A 194 14.26 7.07 -14.65
N ARG A 195 13.01 7.52 -14.82
CA ARG A 195 12.21 7.28 -16.03
C ARG A 195 12.50 8.26 -17.15
N GLU A 196 12.90 9.48 -16.82
CA GLU A 196 13.20 10.57 -17.78
C GLU A 196 14.68 10.59 -18.20
N ALA A 197 15.55 9.77 -17.65
CA ALA A 197 16.94 9.67 -18.10
C ALA A 197 16.95 9.31 -19.59
N PRO A 198 17.49 10.16 -20.46
CA PRO A 198 17.44 9.97 -21.92
C PRO A 198 18.17 8.67 -22.29
N ARG A 199 17.51 7.87 -23.10
CA ARG A 199 18.08 6.68 -23.75
C ARG A 199 19.07 7.08 -24.82
#